data_828e609dc2605aafafc82a486244b170
#
_entry.id   828e609dc2605aafafc82a486244b170
#
_cell.length_a   1.000
_cell.length_b   1.000
_cell.length_c   1.000
_cell.angle_alpha   90.00
_cell.angle_beta   90.00
_cell.angle_gamma   90.00
#
_symmetry.space_group_name_H-M   'P 1'
#
loop_
_entity.id
_entity.type
_entity.pdbx_description
1 polymer ?
#
loop_
_entity_poly.entity_id
_entity_poly.type
_entity_poly.pdbx_seq_one_letter_code
_entity_poly.pdbx_strand_id
1 'polypeptide(L)'
;FYSNPKNKKFSRNELLKIIGNYDGIICGTYKIDRGIINKAKKLKIISRVGIGLDNLDLKSLKKNKIKVAYTPDAPTQTVAEYTIGLMIYLLRKINVSRKSLKKGKWLKIFGKNLNETKIGIIGFGRIGSEILKLLKAFHCKDILINDVNLNKKKLKKYSAKQATKNTIFRNCNLITIHLPITKKTNNLVSKKEIAMMQNDTILINTSRGGIINEDHLYDALKKKGIYMAALDVFAKEPYFGRLRKLDNCHCTAHIASMSISCRNKMELEATQEIVRFFKRKKLMQEVI
;
A
#
# COMPACT_ATOMS: atom_id res chain seq x y z
N PHE A 1 -2.66 -2.31 31.23
CA PHE A 1 -2.06 -2.37 29.87
C PHE A 1 -1.08 -3.53 29.78
N TYR A 2 -1.18 -4.32 28.71
CA TYR A 2 -0.20 -5.35 28.40
C TYR A 2 0.47 -4.97 27.07
N SER A 3 1.77 -4.77 27.09
CA SER A 3 2.58 -4.55 25.89
C SER A 3 3.23 -5.85 25.48
N ASN A 4 3.34 -6.12 24.19
CA ASN A 4 4.00 -7.31 23.69
C ASN A 4 5.52 -7.28 23.98
N PRO A 5 6.03 -8.09 24.93
CA PRO A 5 7.43 -8.02 25.36
C PRO A 5 8.41 -8.58 24.34
N LYS A 6 7.91 -9.30 23.32
CA LYS A 6 8.77 -10.06 22.40
C LYS A 6 9.32 -9.25 21.24
N ASN A 7 8.92 -7.98 21.06
CA ASN A 7 9.25 -7.12 19.90
C ASN A 7 9.03 -7.81 18.52
N LYS A 8 8.23 -8.86 18.48
CA LYS A 8 7.87 -9.60 17.25
C LYS A 8 6.39 -9.88 17.21
N LYS A 9 5.88 -10.07 16.02
CA LYS A 9 4.48 -10.42 15.78
C LYS A 9 4.12 -11.73 16.51
N PHE A 10 3.00 -11.73 17.27
CA PHE A 10 2.47 -12.97 17.83
C PHE A 10 2.05 -13.93 16.72
N SER A 11 2.31 -15.20 16.91
CA SER A 11 1.69 -16.27 16.13
C SER A 11 0.18 -16.32 16.45
N ARG A 12 -0.60 -16.98 15.58
CA ARG A 12 -2.03 -17.17 15.81
C ARG A 12 -2.29 -17.92 17.13
N ASN A 13 -1.49 -18.93 17.45
CA ASN A 13 -1.65 -19.71 18.67
C ASN A 13 -1.32 -18.92 19.93
N GLU A 14 -0.29 -18.06 19.90
CA GLU A 14 0.03 -17.16 21.01
C GLU A 14 -1.12 -16.17 21.24
N LEU A 15 -1.68 -15.60 20.16
CA LEU A 15 -2.79 -14.66 20.27
C LEU A 15 -4.05 -15.33 20.86
N LEU A 16 -4.37 -16.57 20.46
CA LEU A 16 -5.50 -17.34 21.00
C LEU A 16 -5.40 -17.60 22.50
N LYS A 17 -4.17 -17.69 23.04
CA LYS A 17 -3.95 -17.91 24.47
C LYS A 17 -4.25 -16.68 25.33
N ILE A 18 -4.06 -15.48 24.77
CA ILE A 18 -4.12 -14.25 25.55
C ILE A 18 -5.36 -13.39 25.27
N ILE A 19 -5.96 -13.48 24.08
CA ILE A 19 -6.96 -12.54 23.58
C ILE A 19 -8.23 -12.48 24.47
N GLY A 20 -8.59 -13.58 25.13
CA GLY A 20 -9.76 -13.65 25.98
C GLY A 20 -9.68 -12.82 27.26
N ASN A 21 -8.49 -12.33 27.62
CA ASN A 21 -8.24 -11.60 28.88
C ASN A 21 -8.43 -10.08 28.72
N TYR A 22 -8.61 -9.55 27.50
CA TYR A 22 -8.59 -8.11 27.24
C TYR A 22 -9.92 -7.59 26.72
N ASP A 23 -10.31 -6.40 27.22
CA ASP A 23 -11.51 -5.67 26.80
C ASP A 23 -11.27 -4.82 25.54
N GLY A 24 -10.03 -4.42 25.27
CA GLY A 24 -9.63 -3.65 24.09
C GLY A 24 -8.26 -4.02 23.63
N ILE A 25 -8.02 -3.99 22.30
CA ILE A 25 -6.70 -4.25 21.73
C ILE A 25 -6.32 -3.19 20.70
N ILE A 26 -5.04 -2.83 20.71
CA ILE A 26 -4.39 -2.11 19.62
C ILE A 26 -3.66 -3.13 18.77
N CYS A 27 -3.94 -3.19 17.47
CA CYS A 27 -3.34 -4.19 16.60
C CYS A 27 -2.78 -3.59 15.31
N GLY A 28 -1.65 -4.14 14.85
CA GLY A 28 -1.09 -3.86 13.53
C GLY A 28 -1.65 -4.82 12.47
N THR A 29 -0.76 -5.56 11.82
CA THR A 29 -1.09 -6.46 10.69
C THR A 29 -1.44 -7.88 11.10
N TYR A 30 -1.80 -8.13 12.36
CA TYR A 30 -2.28 -9.44 12.81
C TYR A 30 -3.60 -9.80 12.11
N LYS A 31 -3.71 -11.05 11.67
CA LYS A 31 -4.99 -11.55 11.17
C LYS A 31 -5.90 -11.86 12.35
N ILE A 32 -7.00 -11.13 12.47
CA ILE A 32 -8.05 -11.32 13.47
C ILE A 32 -9.22 -12.02 12.77
N ASP A 33 -9.14 -13.33 12.72
CA ASP A 33 -10.16 -14.18 12.10
C ASP A 33 -11.30 -14.52 13.08
N ARG A 34 -12.35 -15.16 12.58
CA ARG A 34 -13.51 -15.61 13.35
C ARG A 34 -13.11 -16.49 14.55
N GLY A 35 -12.09 -17.33 14.42
CA GLY A 35 -11.64 -18.20 15.51
C GLY A 35 -11.06 -17.40 16.67
N ILE A 36 -10.28 -16.37 16.39
CA ILE A 36 -9.74 -15.44 17.40
C ILE A 36 -10.88 -14.65 18.06
N ILE A 37 -11.82 -14.12 17.27
CA ILE A 37 -12.95 -13.34 17.76
C ILE A 37 -13.83 -14.20 18.71
N ASN A 38 -14.08 -15.45 18.38
CA ASN A 38 -14.85 -16.36 19.22
C ASN A 38 -14.19 -16.65 20.58
N LYS A 39 -12.86 -16.56 20.67
CA LYS A 39 -12.11 -16.70 21.94
C LYS A 39 -12.05 -15.39 22.74
N ALA A 40 -12.21 -14.26 22.09
CA ALA A 40 -12.10 -12.93 22.67
C ALA A 40 -13.38 -12.50 23.43
N LYS A 41 -13.80 -13.25 24.46
CA LYS A 41 -15.09 -13.10 25.13
C LYS A 41 -15.30 -11.75 25.82
N LYS A 42 -14.22 -11.09 26.27
CA LYS A 42 -14.26 -9.77 26.92
C LYS A 42 -14.07 -8.61 25.97
N LEU A 43 -13.68 -8.88 24.72
CA LEU A 43 -13.26 -7.85 23.77
C LEU A 43 -14.45 -6.96 23.35
N LYS A 44 -14.30 -5.66 23.50
CA LYS A 44 -15.30 -4.62 23.19
C LYS A 44 -14.87 -3.73 22.04
N ILE A 45 -13.55 -3.52 21.87
CA ILE A 45 -12.99 -2.64 20.84
C ILE A 45 -11.65 -3.16 20.29
N ILE A 46 -11.47 -2.98 18.98
CA ILE A 46 -10.18 -3.11 18.29
C ILE A 46 -9.81 -1.75 17.72
N SER A 47 -8.62 -1.25 18.02
CA SER A 47 -8.04 -0.08 17.36
C SER A 47 -6.88 -0.53 16.47
N ARG A 48 -7.05 -0.36 15.15
CA ARG A 48 -6.08 -0.82 14.14
C ARG A 48 -5.08 0.29 13.82
N VAL A 49 -3.79 0.03 14.01
CA VAL A 49 -2.68 0.92 13.63
C VAL A 49 -2.45 0.85 12.13
N GLY A 50 -3.01 1.79 11.39
CA GLY A 50 -2.90 1.92 9.92
C GLY A 50 -4.24 1.91 9.19
N ILE A 51 -4.18 2.02 7.86
CA ILE A 51 -5.35 2.26 7.00
C ILE A 51 -6.09 0.98 6.55
N GLY A 52 -5.38 -0.14 6.38
CA GLY A 52 -5.99 -1.38 5.87
C GLY A 52 -6.74 -2.14 6.94
N LEU A 53 -7.90 -2.69 6.58
CA LEU A 53 -8.78 -3.47 7.45
C LEU A 53 -8.91 -4.92 6.97
N ASP A 54 -8.18 -5.30 5.95
CA ASP A 54 -8.23 -6.61 5.28
C ASP A 54 -7.75 -7.76 6.17
N ASN A 55 -7.05 -7.46 7.25
CA ASN A 55 -6.65 -8.42 8.28
C ASN A 55 -7.72 -8.67 9.35
N LEU A 56 -8.86 -7.96 9.34
CA LEU A 56 -9.94 -8.07 10.31
C LEU A 56 -11.20 -8.71 9.68
N ASP A 57 -11.78 -9.71 10.34
CA ASP A 57 -13.11 -10.21 9.97
C ASP A 57 -14.21 -9.27 10.48
N LEU A 58 -14.43 -8.17 9.75
CA LEU A 58 -15.40 -7.14 10.11
C LEU A 58 -16.83 -7.68 10.30
N LYS A 59 -17.23 -8.72 9.55
CA LYS A 59 -18.55 -9.35 9.68
C LYS A 59 -18.70 -10.01 11.05
N SER A 60 -17.71 -10.80 11.45
CA SER A 60 -17.69 -11.45 12.75
C SER A 60 -17.58 -10.45 13.90
N LEU A 61 -16.77 -9.38 13.75
CA LEU A 61 -16.67 -8.31 14.74
C LEU A 61 -18.01 -7.60 14.95
N LYS A 62 -18.70 -7.22 13.88
CA LYS A 62 -20.03 -6.61 13.95
C LYS A 62 -21.07 -7.53 14.62
N LYS A 63 -21.08 -8.82 14.26
CA LYS A 63 -21.98 -9.82 14.89
C LYS A 63 -21.76 -9.93 16.40
N ASN A 64 -20.52 -9.82 16.87
CA ASN A 64 -20.16 -9.88 18.28
C ASN A 64 -20.20 -8.49 18.97
N LYS A 65 -20.75 -7.46 18.30
CA LYS A 65 -20.85 -6.09 18.83
C LYS A 65 -19.50 -5.48 19.26
N ILE A 66 -18.39 -5.91 18.63
CA ILE A 66 -17.05 -5.39 18.90
C ILE A 66 -16.82 -4.18 17.99
N LYS A 67 -16.55 -3.03 18.58
CA LYS A 67 -16.26 -1.80 17.84
C LYS A 67 -14.88 -1.88 17.17
N VAL A 68 -14.77 -1.22 16.01
CA VAL A 68 -13.49 -1.13 15.27
C VAL A 68 -13.20 0.33 14.94
N ALA A 69 -12.04 0.79 15.38
CA ALA A 69 -11.44 2.05 14.96
C ALA A 69 -10.12 1.79 14.21
N TYR A 70 -9.63 2.79 13.47
CA TYR A 70 -8.41 2.69 12.69
C TYR A 70 -7.72 4.05 12.52
N THR A 71 -6.54 4.10 11.92
CA THR A 71 -5.78 5.35 11.72
C THR A 71 -5.56 5.61 10.22
N PRO A 72 -6.58 6.13 9.50
CA PRO A 72 -6.56 6.20 8.04
C PRO A 72 -5.74 7.35 7.48
N ASP A 73 -5.56 8.44 8.22
CA ASP A 73 -4.99 9.67 7.69
C ASP A 73 -3.47 9.76 7.89
N ALA A 74 -2.96 9.21 8.99
CA ALA A 74 -1.54 9.26 9.33
C ALA A 74 -0.59 8.70 8.23
N PRO A 75 -0.90 7.57 7.52
CA PRO A 75 -0.02 7.05 6.49
C PRO A 75 -0.06 7.80 5.15
N THR A 76 -1.05 8.67 4.94
CA THR A 76 -1.34 9.24 3.61
C THR A 76 -0.14 9.95 2.99
N GLN A 77 0.43 10.92 3.69
CA GLN A 77 1.59 11.67 3.21
C GLN A 77 2.83 10.78 3.08
N THR A 78 3.12 9.97 4.09
CA THR A 78 4.33 9.11 4.13
C THR A 78 4.36 8.11 2.98
N VAL A 79 3.23 7.45 2.70
CA VAL A 79 3.14 6.51 1.56
C VAL A 79 3.21 7.24 0.23
N ALA A 80 2.65 8.45 0.12
CA ALA A 80 2.74 9.25 -1.09
C ALA A 80 4.19 9.68 -1.37
N GLU A 81 4.90 10.20 -0.36
CA GLU A 81 6.32 10.57 -0.46
C GLU A 81 7.20 9.37 -0.83
N TYR A 82 7.01 8.23 -0.17
CA TYR A 82 7.71 7.00 -0.48
C TYR A 82 7.49 6.57 -1.94
N THR A 83 6.24 6.65 -2.42
CA THR A 83 5.89 6.31 -3.80
C THR A 83 6.57 7.25 -4.79
N ILE A 84 6.59 8.56 -4.53
CA ILE A 84 7.34 9.53 -5.36
C ILE A 84 8.85 9.22 -5.34
N GLY A 85 9.39 8.86 -4.18
CA GLY A 85 10.78 8.41 -4.07
C GLY A 85 11.09 7.21 -4.96
N LEU A 86 10.20 6.20 -4.99
CA LEU A 86 10.33 5.04 -5.89
C LEU A 86 10.23 5.44 -7.37
N MET A 87 9.32 6.35 -7.72
CA MET A 87 9.20 6.87 -9.09
C MET A 87 10.53 7.49 -9.56
N ILE A 88 11.10 8.40 -8.77
CA ILE A 88 12.37 9.06 -9.07
C ILE A 88 13.51 8.04 -9.13
N TYR A 89 13.58 7.13 -8.16
CA TYR A 89 14.60 6.09 -8.07
C TYR A 89 14.67 5.22 -9.33
N LEU A 90 13.51 4.82 -9.86
CA LEU A 90 13.40 3.97 -11.04
C LEU A 90 13.59 4.75 -12.35
N LEU A 91 12.95 5.92 -12.50
CA LEU A 91 13.09 6.77 -13.69
C LEU A 91 14.52 7.24 -13.89
N ARG A 92 15.23 7.62 -12.81
CA ARG A 92 16.61 8.04 -12.85
C ARG A 92 17.61 6.88 -12.86
N LYS A 93 17.13 5.62 -12.86
CA LYS A 93 17.96 4.39 -12.90
C LYS A 93 19.03 4.34 -11.81
N ILE A 94 18.72 4.87 -10.62
CA ILE A 94 19.67 4.98 -9.50
C ILE A 94 20.19 3.60 -9.09
N ASN A 95 19.35 2.58 -9.09
CA ASN A 95 19.72 1.18 -8.84
C ASN A 95 20.78 0.66 -9.82
N VAL A 96 20.63 0.98 -11.10
CA VAL A 96 21.55 0.52 -12.17
C VAL A 96 22.91 1.19 -12.01
N SER A 97 22.92 2.53 -11.82
CA SER A 97 24.14 3.30 -11.57
C SER A 97 24.90 2.78 -10.34
N ARG A 98 24.19 2.60 -9.21
CA ARG A 98 24.78 2.06 -7.96
C ARG A 98 25.39 0.66 -8.17
N LYS A 99 24.69 -0.24 -8.90
CA LYS A 99 25.20 -1.58 -9.20
C LYS A 99 26.42 -1.55 -10.09
N SER A 100 26.47 -0.64 -11.07
CA SER A 100 27.63 -0.46 -11.95
C SER A 100 28.85 -0.01 -11.18
N LEU A 101 28.72 1.00 -10.31
CA LEU A 101 29.82 1.47 -9.47
C LEU A 101 30.34 0.38 -8.52
N LYS A 102 29.46 -0.40 -7.92
CA LYS A 102 29.87 -1.54 -7.07
C LYS A 102 30.68 -2.61 -7.83
N LYS A 103 30.52 -2.69 -9.16
CA LYS A 103 31.31 -3.55 -10.06
C LYS A 103 32.52 -2.85 -10.66
N GLY A 104 32.93 -1.69 -10.13
CA GLY A 104 34.05 -0.90 -10.64
C GLY A 104 33.80 -0.24 -12.00
N LYS A 105 32.54 -0.16 -12.46
CA LYS A 105 32.20 0.42 -13.76
C LYS A 105 31.65 1.83 -13.60
N TRP A 106 32.32 2.82 -14.17
CA TRP A 106 31.85 4.22 -14.24
C TRP A 106 30.95 4.40 -15.46
N LEU A 107 29.62 4.27 -15.25
CA LEU A 107 28.63 4.31 -16.32
C LEU A 107 27.72 5.53 -16.14
N LYS A 108 27.75 6.45 -17.13
CA LYS A 108 26.78 7.56 -17.21
C LYS A 108 25.51 7.05 -17.86
N ILE A 109 24.38 7.02 -17.11
CA ILE A 109 23.13 6.43 -17.56
C ILE A 109 22.06 7.52 -17.65
N PHE A 110 21.45 7.67 -18.83
CA PHE A 110 20.33 8.59 -19.01
C PHE A 110 19.05 8.01 -18.37
N GLY A 111 18.36 8.85 -17.58
CA GLY A 111 17.04 8.61 -17.04
C GLY A 111 16.04 9.67 -17.53
N LYS A 112 14.78 9.54 -17.12
CA LYS A 112 13.71 10.52 -17.37
C LYS A 112 13.40 11.31 -16.11
N ASN A 113 12.93 12.54 -16.25
CA ASN A 113 12.32 13.30 -15.16
C ASN A 113 10.82 12.92 -15.02
N LEU A 114 10.22 13.23 -13.86
CA LEU A 114 8.80 12.99 -13.64
C LEU A 114 7.92 13.75 -14.64
N ASN A 115 8.25 14.99 -14.94
CA ASN A 115 7.50 15.85 -15.87
C ASN A 115 7.61 15.44 -17.34
N GLU A 116 8.56 14.59 -17.69
CA GLU A 116 8.74 13.99 -19.02
C GLU A 116 7.98 12.67 -19.18
N THR A 117 7.29 12.23 -18.12
CA THR A 117 6.72 10.88 -18.04
C THR A 117 5.20 10.94 -18.02
N LYS A 118 4.55 10.12 -18.82
CA LYS A 118 3.10 9.91 -18.77
C LYS A 118 2.74 8.99 -17.62
N ILE A 119 2.04 9.51 -16.61
CA ILE A 119 1.80 8.85 -15.34
C ILE A 119 0.35 8.39 -15.23
N GLY A 120 0.14 7.12 -14.88
CA GLY A 120 -1.15 6.54 -14.56
C GLY A 120 -1.31 6.29 -13.06
N ILE A 121 -2.39 6.80 -12.46
CA ILE A 121 -2.75 6.53 -11.05
C ILE A 121 -4.02 5.69 -11.04
N ILE A 122 -3.95 4.47 -10.52
CA ILE A 122 -5.10 3.57 -10.35
C ILE A 122 -5.48 3.53 -8.87
N GLY A 123 -6.62 4.15 -8.53
CA GLY A 123 -7.06 4.44 -7.17
C GLY A 123 -6.81 5.90 -6.79
N PHE A 124 -7.90 6.65 -6.57
CA PHE A 124 -7.86 8.10 -6.27
C PHE A 124 -8.44 8.42 -4.90
N GLY A 125 -8.15 7.55 -3.94
CA GLY A 125 -8.44 7.74 -2.52
C GLY A 125 -7.47 8.75 -1.86
N ARG A 126 -7.24 8.61 -0.56
CA ARG A 126 -6.33 9.45 0.22
C ARG A 126 -4.93 9.51 -0.39
N ILE A 127 -4.29 8.36 -0.58
CA ILE A 127 -2.91 8.26 -1.08
C ILE A 127 -2.82 8.72 -2.53
N GLY A 128 -3.66 8.21 -3.44
CA GLY A 128 -3.61 8.59 -4.87
C GLY A 128 -3.85 10.08 -5.10
N SER A 129 -4.70 10.73 -4.30
CA SER A 129 -4.90 12.19 -4.38
C SER A 129 -3.71 12.99 -3.83
N GLU A 130 -3.01 12.49 -2.81
CA GLU A 130 -1.81 13.13 -2.29
C GLU A 130 -0.63 12.99 -3.27
N ILE A 131 -0.49 11.82 -3.91
CA ILE A 131 0.50 11.62 -5.00
C ILE A 131 0.25 12.61 -6.14
N LEU A 132 -1.01 12.79 -6.59
CA LEU A 132 -1.33 13.77 -7.61
C LEU A 132 -0.89 15.18 -7.20
N LYS A 133 -1.15 15.58 -5.96
CA LYS A 133 -0.71 16.89 -5.42
C LYS A 133 0.82 17.04 -5.45
N LEU A 134 1.55 16.01 -5.03
CA LEU A 134 3.02 16.02 -5.09
C LEU A 134 3.55 16.07 -6.53
N LEU A 135 2.98 15.29 -7.45
CA LEU A 135 3.35 15.32 -8.87
C LEU A 135 3.19 16.70 -9.51
N LYS A 136 2.20 17.49 -9.04
CA LYS A 136 2.05 18.87 -9.52
C LYS A 136 3.18 19.80 -9.07
N ALA A 137 3.75 19.59 -7.89
CA ALA A 137 4.94 20.30 -7.45
C ALA A 137 6.17 19.98 -8.32
N PHE A 138 6.20 18.79 -8.95
CA PHE A 138 7.21 18.40 -9.95
C PHE A 138 6.84 18.82 -11.39
N HIS A 139 5.84 19.69 -11.58
CA HIS A 139 5.38 20.19 -12.88
C HIS A 139 4.90 19.11 -13.87
N CYS A 140 4.45 17.95 -13.37
CA CYS A 140 3.90 16.88 -14.21
C CYS A 140 2.58 17.32 -14.85
N LYS A 141 2.46 17.20 -16.18
CA LYS A 141 1.27 17.63 -16.96
C LYS A 141 0.44 16.45 -17.44
N ASP A 142 1.07 15.35 -17.83
CA ASP A 142 0.37 14.21 -18.45
C ASP A 142 0.06 13.12 -17.39
N ILE A 143 -1.06 13.29 -16.68
CA ILE A 143 -1.50 12.41 -15.61
C ILE A 143 -2.90 11.88 -15.90
N LEU A 144 -3.01 10.55 -16.01
CA LEU A 144 -4.26 9.82 -16.17
C LEU A 144 -4.67 9.16 -14.84
N ILE A 145 -5.94 9.25 -14.50
CA ILE A 145 -6.46 8.75 -13.23
C ILE A 145 -7.65 7.82 -13.46
N ASN A 146 -7.65 6.69 -12.78
CA ASN A 146 -8.77 5.77 -12.70
C ASN A 146 -9.21 5.55 -11.26
N ASP A 147 -10.50 5.71 -11.01
CA ASP A 147 -11.17 5.29 -9.77
C ASP A 147 -12.64 5.06 -10.07
N VAL A 148 -13.31 4.25 -9.24
CA VAL A 148 -14.76 4.03 -9.31
C VAL A 148 -15.55 5.22 -8.76
N ASN A 149 -14.96 5.97 -7.81
CA ASN A 149 -15.55 7.13 -7.15
C ASN A 149 -14.69 8.39 -7.37
N LEU A 150 -14.67 8.90 -8.61
CA LEU A 150 -13.84 10.04 -8.95
C LEU A 150 -14.41 11.38 -8.47
N ASN A 151 -13.61 12.11 -7.73
CA ASN A 151 -13.91 13.51 -7.40
C ASN A 151 -13.49 14.43 -8.55
N LYS A 152 -14.45 14.77 -9.43
CA LYS A 152 -14.22 15.63 -10.61
C LYS A 152 -13.66 17.02 -10.24
N LYS A 153 -14.05 17.60 -9.09
CA LYS A 153 -13.52 18.90 -8.64
C LYS A 153 -12.02 18.81 -8.35
N LYS A 154 -11.57 17.72 -7.68
CA LYS A 154 -10.13 17.48 -7.45
C LYS A 154 -9.38 17.27 -8.76
N LEU A 155 -9.94 16.53 -9.73
CA LEU A 155 -9.30 16.34 -11.04
C LEU A 155 -9.08 17.68 -11.76
N LYS A 156 -10.12 18.51 -11.84
CA LYS A 156 -10.04 19.83 -12.47
C LYS A 156 -9.02 20.74 -11.79
N LYS A 157 -9.01 20.77 -10.43
CA LYS A 157 -8.03 21.55 -9.64
C LYS A 157 -6.58 21.25 -10.00
N TYR A 158 -6.27 20.00 -10.29
CA TYR A 158 -4.90 19.54 -10.58
C TYR A 158 -4.68 19.26 -12.08
N SER A 159 -5.60 19.63 -12.97
CA SER A 159 -5.49 19.42 -14.43
C SER A 159 -5.11 17.97 -14.79
N ALA A 160 -5.69 16.98 -14.07
CA ALA A 160 -5.53 15.58 -14.36
C ALA A 160 -6.73 15.05 -15.16
N LYS A 161 -6.52 14.05 -16.01
CA LYS A 161 -7.55 13.49 -16.88
C LYS A 161 -8.06 12.15 -16.36
N GLN A 162 -9.38 11.97 -16.37
CA GLN A 162 -9.98 10.66 -16.11
C GLN A 162 -9.70 9.72 -17.29
N ALA A 163 -9.37 8.45 -16.97
CA ALA A 163 -9.16 7.43 -17.99
C ALA A 163 -9.66 6.05 -17.51
N THR A 164 -9.89 5.14 -18.45
CA THR A 164 -10.11 3.72 -18.13
C THR A 164 -8.80 3.08 -17.70
N LYS A 165 -8.87 1.95 -16.97
CA LYS A 165 -7.68 1.18 -16.63
C LYS A 165 -6.93 0.73 -17.89
N ASN A 166 -7.65 0.27 -18.90
CA ASN A 166 -7.03 -0.16 -20.16
C ASN A 166 -6.29 0.99 -20.87
N THR A 167 -6.86 2.20 -20.84
CA THR A 167 -6.18 3.39 -21.37
C THR A 167 -4.89 3.69 -20.61
N ILE A 168 -4.90 3.56 -19.29
CA ILE A 168 -3.71 3.75 -18.45
C ILE A 168 -2.66 2.69 -18.78
N PHE A 169 -3.04 1.41 -18.83
CA PHE A 169 -2.10 0.32 -19.14
C PHE A 169 -1.42 0.48 -20.51
N ARG A 170 -2.17 0.93 -21.52
CA ARG A 170 -1.62 1.09 -22.88
C ARG A 170 -0.77 2.32 -23.08
N ASN A 171 -1.06 3.40 -22.35
CA ASN A 171 -0.53 4.72 -22.68
C ASN A 171 0.42 5.32 -21.65
N CYS A 172 0.55 4.74 -20.45
CA CYS A 172 1.38 5.31 -19.40
C CYS A 172 2.71 4.58 -19.27
N ASN A 173 3.80 5.35 -19.19
CA ASN A 173 5.14 4.81 -18.97
C ASN A 173 5.44 4.56 -17.49
N LEU A 174 4.67 5.17 -16.58
CA LEU A 174 4.72 4.93 -15.15
C LEU A 174 3.32 4.74 -14.61
N ILE A 175 3.07 3.60 -13.97
CA ILE A 175 1.75 3.24 -13.42
C ILE A 175 1.91 2.95 -11.95
N THR A 176 1.09 3.61 -11.12
CA THR A 176 1.07 3.38 -9.67
C THR A 176 -0.33 3.00 -9.18
N ILE A 177 -0.39 2.01 -8.27
CA ILE A 177 -1.63 1.40 -7.82
C ILE A 177 -1.88 1.73 -6.35
N HIS A 178 -3.08 2.27 -6.04
CA HIS A 178 -3.50 2.69 -4.70
C HIS A 178 -4.93 2.23 -4.40
N LEU A 179 -5.17 0.93 -4.56
CA LEU A 179 -6.47 0.29 -4.34
C LEU A 179 -6.46 -0.59 -3.08
N PRO A 180 -7.61 -0.76 -2.41
CA PRO A 180 -7.75 -1.81 -1.41
C PRO A 180 -7.83 -3.19 -2.07
N ILE A 181 -7.43 -4.25 -1.35
CA ILE A 181 -7.64 -5.62 -1.81
C ILE A 181 -9.09 -6.04 -1.56
N THR A 182 -9.76 -6.48 -2.59
CA THR A 182 -11.15 -6.96 -2.60
C THR A 182 -11.27 -8.11 -3.60
N LYS A 183 -12.43 -8.78 -3.65
CA LYS A 183 -12.68 -9.78 -4.71
C LYS A 183 -12.54 -9.21 -6.14
N LYS A 184 -12.86 -7.90 -6.34
CA LYS A 184 -12.78 -7.23 -7.64
C LYS A 184 -11.38 -6.72 -7.98
N THR A 185 -10.51 -6.51 -6.98
CA THR A 185 -9.15 -5.98 -7.18
C THR A 185 -8.06 -7.05 -7.01
N ASN A 186 -8.44 -8.24 -6.55
CA ASN A 186 -7.52 -9.39 -6.51
C ASN A 186 -7.15 -9.81 -7.94
N ASN A 187 -5.84 -9.92 -8.21
CA ASN A 187 -5.29 -10.19 -9.54
C ASN A 187 -5.78 -9.20 -10.63
N LEU A 188 -6.08 -7.95 -10.25
CA LEU A 188 -6.51 -6.90 -11.16
C LEU A 188 -5.49 -6.66 -12.29
N VAL A 189 -4.21 -6.76 -11.97
CA VAL A 189 -3.11 -6.68 -12.93
C VAL A 189 -2.53 -8.06 -13.12
N SER A 190 -2.89 -8.68 -14.21
CA SER A 190 -2.61 -10.07 -14.56
C SER A 190 -1.96 -10.12 -15.94
N LYS A 191 -1.80 -11.29 -16.55
CA LYS A 191 -1.15 -11.48 -17.84
C LYS A 191 -1.72 -10.55 -18.93
N LYS A 192 -3.06 -10.42 -18.97
CA LYS A 192 -3.76 -9.59 -19.96
C LYS A 192 -3.43 -8.11 -19.80
N GLU A 193 -3.47 -7.59 -18.57
CA GLU A 193 -3.21 -6.18 -18.27
C GLU A 193 -1.74 -5.83 -18.48
N ILE A 194 -0.83 -6.73 -18.09
CA ILE A 194 0.61 -6.55 -18.31
C ILE A 194 0.94 -6.55 -19.81
N ALA A 195 0.29 -7.41 -20.59
CA ALA A 195 0.50 -7.46 -22.06
C ALA A 195 0.01 -6.20 -22.78
N MET A 196 -0.82 -5.36 -22.16
CA MET A 196 -1.21 -4.06 -22.72
C MET A 196 -0.15 -2.97 -22.48
N MET A 197 0.78 -3.18 -21.53
CA MET A 197 1.77 -2.17 -21.15
C MET A 197 2.87 -2.08 -22.20
N GLN A 198 3.52 -0.92 -22.26
CA GLN A 198 4.66 -0.69 -23.14
C GLN A 198 5.93 -1.30 -22.52
N ASN A 199 6.91 -1.64 -23.37
CA ASN A 199 8.16 -2.24 -22.90
C ASN A 199 9.00 -1.33 -22.01
N ASP A 200 8.75 0.00 -22.03
CA ASP A 200 9.39 0.98 -21.16
C ASP A 200 8.56 1.30 -19.90
N THR A 201 7.44 0.61 -19.67
CA THR A 201 6.56 0.83 -18.52
C THR A 201 7.24 0.45 -17.20
N ILE A 202 7.08 1.32 -16.22
CA ILE A 202 7.42 1.11 -14.80
C ILE A 202 6.11 0.90 -14.02
N LEU A 203 5.99 -0.22 -13.30
CA LEU A 203 4.81 -0.56 -12.50
C LEU A 203 5.14 -0.49 -11.00
N ILE A 204 4.35 0.29 -10.23
CA ILE A 204 4.56 0.49 -8.79
C ILE A 204 3.33 0.06 -8.00
N ASN A 205 3.52 -0.74 -6.95
CA ASN A 205 2.47 -1.08 -5.99
C ASN A 205 2.95 -0.90 -4.54
N THR A 206 2.44 0.12 -3.90
CA THR A 206 2.62 0.43 -2.47
C THR A 206 1.30 0.31 -1.69
N SER A 207 0.30 -0.38 -2.27
CA SER A 207 -1.05 -0.47 -1.68
C SER A 207 -1.30 -1.81 -0.99
N ARG A 208 -1.57 -2.88 -1.75
CA ARG A 208 -1.80 -4.23 -1.22
C ARG A 208 -1.22 -5.30 -2.13
N GLY A 209 -0.67 -6.35 -1.53
CA GLY A 209 -0.35 -7.59 -2.22
C GLY A 209 -1.58 -8.27 -2.80
N GLY A 210 -1.39 -9.12 -3.81
CA GLY A 210 -2.47 -9.81 -4.50
C GLY A 210 -3.23 -8.97 -5.54
N ILE A 211 -3.02 -7.63 -5.61
CA ILE A 211 -3.59 -6.80 -6.69
C ILE A 211 -2.89 -7.07 -8.01
N ILE A 212 -1.58 -7.24 -7.98
CA ILE A 212 -0.77 -7.69 -9.11
C ILE A 212 -0.53 -9.19 -8.95
N ASN A 213 -0.76 -9.96 -10.00
CA ASN A 213 -0.37 -11.36 -10.03
C ASN A 213 1.17 -11.45 -10.13
N GLU A 214 1.79 -11.94 -9.06
CA GLU A 214 3.24 -11.94 -8.90
C GLU A 214 3.95 -12.87 -9.89
N ASP A 215 3.30 -13.98 -10.31
CA ASP A 215 3.86 -14.90 -11.28
C ASP A 215 3.85 -14.32 -12.70
N HIS A 216 2.73 -13.72 -13.09
CA HIS A 216 2.64 -13.05 -14.39
C HIS A 216 3.58 -11.84 -14.48
N LEU A 217 3.75 -11.11 -13.37
CA LEU A 217 4.71 -10.01 -13.31
C LEU A 217 6.15 -10.50 -13.44
N TYR A 218 6.50 -11.61 -12.77
CA TYR A 218 7.82 -12.22 -12.87
C TYR A 218 8.15 -12.60 -14.31
N ASP A 219 7.22 -13.27 -14.99
CA ASP A 219 7.41 -13.71 -16.37
C ASP A 219 7.58 -12.53 -17.33
N ALA A 220 6.79 -11.47 -17.14
CA ALA A 220 6.89 -10.25 -17.93
C ALA A 220 8.22 -9.53 -17.73
N LEU A 221 8.66 -9.36 -16.49
CA LEU A 221 9.94 -8.73 -16.16
C LEU A 221 11.13 -9.52 -16.71
N LYS A 222 11.09 -10.87 -16.60
CA LYS A 222 12.13 -11.77 -17.11
C LYS A 222 12.24 -11.70 -18.64
N LYS A 223 11.09 -11.60 -19.33
CA LYS A 223 11.00 -11.47 -20.79
C LYS A 223 11.17 -10.03 -21.29
N LYS A 224 11.39 -9.06 -20.39
CA LYS A 224 11.47 -7.63 -20.72
C LYS A 224 10.21 -7.08 -21.42
N GLY A 225 9.05 -7.67 -21.12
CA GLY A 225 7.75 -7.20 -21.60
C GLY A 225 7.31 -5.89 -20.95
N ILE A 226 7.84 -5.57 -19.74
CA ILE A 226 7.84 -4.24 -19.12
C ILE A 226 9.24 -3.94 -18.61
N TYR A 227 9.54 -2.65 -18.38
CA TYR A 227 10.89 -2.23 -18.05
C TYR A 227 11.28 -2.60 -16.61
N MET A 228 10.53 -2.10 -15.63
CA MET A 228 10.81 -2.30 -14.21
C MET A 228 9.52 -2.38 -13.39
N ALA A 229 9.63 -2.94 -12.19
CA ALA A 229 8.59 -2.82 -11.17
C ALA A 229 9.17 -2.45 -9.79
N ALA A 230 8.35 -1.81 -8.95
CA ALA A 230 8.60 -1.65 -7.53
C ALA A 230 7.40 -2.15 -6.73
N LEU A 231 7.64 -3.08 -5.81
CA LEU A 231 6.62 -3.66 -4.94
C LEU A 231 7.05 -3.50 -3.48
N ASP A 232 6.19 -2.86 -2.70
CA ASP A 232 6.36 -2.78 -1.24
C ASP A 232 5.49 -3.81 -0.51
N VAL A 233 4.56 -4.45 -1.23
CA VAL A 233 3.53 -5.34 -0.69
C VAL A 233 3.38 -6.60 -1.52
N PHE A 234 3.06 -7.74 -0.86
CA PHE A 234 2.99 -9.05 -1.50
C PHE A 234 1.78 -9.85 -1.03
N ALA A 235 1.30 -10.77 -1.86
CA ALA A 235 0.16 -11.64 -1.55
C ALA A 235 0.39 -12.47 -0.28
N LYS A 236 1.65 -12.87 -0.04
CA LYS A 236 2.09 -13.54 1.19
C LYS A 236 3.27 -12.79 1.79
N GLU A 237 3.14 -12.32 2.99
CA GLU A 237 4.18 -11.63 3.77
C GLU A 237 4.50 -12.42 5.06
N PRO A 238 5.79 -12.59 5.42
CA PRO A 238 7.02 -12.13 4.75
C PRO A 238 7.23 -12.75 3.36
N TYR A 239 7.79 -11.94 2.41
CA TYR A 239 7.98 -12.36 1.03
C TYR A 239 9.39 -12.92 0.78
N PHE A 240 9.44 -14.15 0.29
CA PHE A 240 10.68 -14.84 -0.10
C PHE A 240 10.65 -15.32 -1.56
N GLY A 241 9.67 -14.86 -2.33
CA GLY A 241 9.43 -15.30 -3.71
C GLY A 241 10.48 -14.83 -4.71
N ARG A 242 10.28 -15.23 -5.96
CA ARG A 242 11.28 -15.09 -7.04
C ARG A 242 11.47 -13.65 -7.57
N LEU A 243 10.48 -12.74 -7.40
CA LEU A 243 10.60 -11.35 -7.86
C LEU A 243 11.80 -10.63 -7.23
N ARG A 244 12.13 -10.91 -5.94
CA ARG A 244 13.26 -10.29 -5.24
C ARG A 244 14.64 -10.59 -5.87
N LYS A 245 14.70 -11.61 -6.74
CA LYS A 245 15.94 -12.03 -7.42
C LYS A 245 16.15 -11.30 -8.75
N LEU A 246 15.14 -10.59 -9.25
CA LEU A 246 15.21 -9.87 -10.51
C LEU A 246 15.83 -8.48 -10.32
N ASP A 247 16.78 -8.12 -11.18
CA ASP A 247 17.44 -6.82 -11.18
C ASP A 247 16.52 -5.66 -11.53
N ASN A 248 15.47 -5.94 -12.29
CA ASN A 248 14.45 -4.97 -12.70
C ASN A 248 13.17 -5.03 -11.85
N CYS A 249 13.21 -5.72 -10.69
CA CYS A 249 12.15 -5.68 -9.69
C CYS A 249 12.70 -5.16 -8.36
N HIS A 250 12.25 -3.98 -7.93
CA HIS A 250 12.62 -3.41 -6.64
C HIS A 250 11.59 -3.83 -5.59
N CYS A 251 12.00 -4.72 -4.67
CA CYS A 251 11.15 -5.24 -3.60
C CYS A 251 11.55 -4.64 -2.26
N THR A 252 10.56 -4.17 -1.48
CA THR A 252 10.75 -3.68 -0.12
C THR A 252 9.77 -4.36 0.84
N ALA A 253 10.07 -4.36 2.14
CA ALA A 253 9.41 -5.20 3.13
C ALA A 253 8.23 -4.47 3.82
N HIS A 254 7.26 -3.97 3.02
CA HIS A 254 6.06 -3.25 3.48
C HIS A 254 6.41 -2.06 4.38
N ILE A 255 7.31 -1.21 3.87
CA ILE A 255 7.88 -0.08 4.61
C ILE A 255 7.35 1.30 4.21
N ALA A 256 6.44 1.36 3.23
CA ALA A 256 5.95 2.64 2.69
C ALA A 256 5.37 3.58 3.76
N SER A 257 4.83 3.05 4.87
CA SER A 257 4.32 3.84 6.00
C SER A 257 5.27 3.92 7.19
N MET A 258 6.51 3.45 7.07
CA MET A 258 7.43 3.27 8.20
C MET A 258 8.35 4.48 8.45
N SER A 259 7.82 5.71 8.34
CA SER A 259 8.52 6.87 8.90
C SER A 259 8.28 6.98 10.41
N ILE A 260 9.24 7.56 11.13
CA ILE A 260 9.16 7.75 12.60
C ILE A 260 7.90 8.55 12.95
N SER A 261 7.66 9.66 12.27
CA SER A 261 6.51 10.54 12.52
C SER A 261 5.18 9.83 12.24
N CYS A 262 5.09 9.08 11.14
CA CYS A 262 3.90 8.32 10.78
C CYS A 262 3.60 7.22 11.82
N ARG A 263 4.60 6.46 12.23
CA ARG A 263 4.44 5.42 13.26
C ARG A 263 3.95 6.00 14.58
N ASN A 264 4.61 7.03 15.08
CA ASN A 264 4.23 7.71 16.32
C ASN A 264 2.79 8.23 16.24
N LYS A 265 2.42 8.87 15.13
CA LYS A 265 1.07 9.38 14.92
C LYS A 265 0.02 8.26 14.89
N MET A 266 0.27 7.18 14.13
CA MET A 266 -0.65 6.04 14.07
C MET A 266 -0.85 5.40 15.44
N GLU A 267 0.21 5.21 16.22
CA GLU A 267 0.14 4.57 17.53
C GLU A 267 -0.56 5.45 18.55
N LEU A 268 -0.30 6.76 18.50
CA LEU A 268 -0.99 7.75 19.33
C LEU A 268 -2.49 7.79 19.02
N GLU A 269 -2.87 7.95 17.76
CA GLU A 269 -4.27 7.96 17.32
C GLU A 269 -4.98 6.66 17.71
N ALA A 270 -4.35 5.50 17.49
CA ALA A 270 -4.94 4.22 17.86
C ALA A 270 -5.15 4.09 19.39
N THR A 271 -4.21 4.60 20.18
CA THR A 271 -4.33 4.64 21.64
C THR A 271 -5.46 5.57 22.08
N GLN A 272 -5.56 6.74 21.45
CA GLN A 272 -6.63 7.70 21.73
C GLN A 272 -8.03 7.12 21.47
N GLU A 273 -8.19 6.32 20.42
CA GLU A 273 -9.48 5.65 20.13
C GLU A 273 -9.87 4.66 21.26
N ILE A 274 -8.92 3.87 21.77
CA ILE A 274 -9.16 2.99 22.92
C ILE A 274 -9.59 3.80 24.15
N VAL A 275 -8.86 4.88 24.46
CA VAL A 275 -9.18 5.76 25.60
C VAL A 275 -10.56 6.42 25.44
N ARG A 276 -10.90 6.90 24.23
CA ARG A 276 -12.23 7.46 23.91
C ARG A 276 -13.33 6.45 24.21
N PHE A 277 -13.17 5.23 23.71
CA PHE A 277 -14.16 4.17 23.90
C PHE A 277 -14.46 3.90 25.38
N PHE A 278 -13.42 3.68 26.20
CA PHE A 278 -13.60 3.40 27.61
C PHE A 278 -14.08 4.62 28.43
N LYS A 279 -13.82 5.84 27.94
CA LYS A 279 -14.39 7.08 28.48
C LYS A 279 -15.79 7.41 27.93
N ARG A 280 -16.42 6.48 27.17
CA ARG A 280 -17.74 6.66 26.52
C ARG A 280 -17.83 7.90 25.62
N LYS A 281 -16.69 8.31 25.03
CA LYS A 281 -16.64 9.40 24.05
C LYS A 281 -16.80 8.85 22.64
N LYS A 282 -17.29 9.69 21.72
CA LYS A 282 -17.41 9.34 20.30
C LYS A 282 -16.03 9.00 19.72
N LEU A 283 -15.93 7.88 19.00
CA LEU A 283 -14.75 7.52 18.23
C LEU A 283 -14.58 8.49 17.05
N MET A 284 -13.34 8.86 16.73
CA MET A 284 -13.04 9.76 15.61
C MET A 284 -13.02 9.02 14.28
N GLN A 285 -12.54 7.78 14.28
CA GLN A 285 -12.33 6.98 13.09
C GLN A 285 -12.99 5.58 13.26
N GLU A 286 -14.29 5.59 13.54
CA GLU A 286 -15.08 4.36 13.71
C GLU A 286 -15.35 3.70 12.34
N VAL A 287 -15.27 2.38 12.29
CA VAL A 287 -15.55 1.55 11.13
C VAL A 287 -16.89 0.84 11.27
N ILE A 288 -17.14 0.24 12.46
CA ILE A 288 -18.36 -0.49 12.83
C ILE A 288 -18.68 -0.32 14.31
#